data_73f75995039af5b83a5caedc8e3efaec
#
_entry.id   73f75995039af5b83a5caedc8e3efaec
#
_cell.length_a   1.000
_cell.length_b   1.000
_cell.length_c   1.000
_cell.angle_alpha   90.00
_cell.angle_beta   90.00
_cell.angle_gamma   90.00
#
_symmetry.space_group_name_H-M   'P 1'
#
loop_
_entity.id
_entity.type
_entity.pdbx_description
1 polymer ?
#
loop_
_entity_poly.entity_id
_entity_poly.type
_entity_poly.pdbx_seq_one_letter_code
_entity_poly.pdbx_strand_id
1 'polypeptide(L)'
;IHHEVFHIINDSFKELFNEEEWIKFNNKNFKYADCSTCTKKLGLNTYKNTSGFFTEYSESTPSEDMAETFSHIMTLSPKKLKEFCDLDDILKSKVEFLKYRLLKIYKNFEFPGDLKKL
;
A
#
# COMPACT_ATOMS: atom_id res chain seq x y z
N ILE A 1 -13.14 -5.40 -0.06
CA ILE A 1 -12.78 -6.80 -0.36
C ILE A 1 -11.28 -6.97 -0.51
N HIS A 2 -10.63 -6.20 -1.38
CA HIS A 2 -9.19 -6.32 -1.61
C HIS A 2 -8.37 -6.03 -0.35
N HIS A 3 -8.78 -5.06 0.44
CA HIS A 3 -8.13 -4.73 1.70
C HIS A 3 -8.06 -5.95 2.62
N GLU A 4 -9.19 -6.63 2.81
CA GLU A 4 -9.27 -7.81 3.67
C GLU A 4 -8.52 -9.02 3.08
N VAL A 5 -8.57 -9.18 1.76
CA VAL A 5 -7.81 -10.22 1.06
C VAL A 5 -6.32 -10.04 1.31
N PHE A 6 -5.84 -8.80 1.28
CA PHE A 6 -4.43 -8.55 1.55
C PHE A 6 -4.02 -8.96 2.96
N HIS A 7 -4.86 -8.72 3.96
CA HIS A 7 -4.55 -9.15 5.33
C HIS A 7 -4.37 -10.67 5.41
N ILE A 8 -5.18 -11.44 4.68
CA ILE A 8 -5.02 -12.89 4.61
C ILE A 8 -3.69 -13.26 3.97
N ILE A 9 -3.34 -12.62 2.87
CA ILE A 9 -2.06 -12.86 2.18
C ILE A 9 -0.90 -12.53 3.11
N ASN A 10 -0.95 -11.36 3.75
CA ASN A 10 0.10 -10.89 4.65
C ASN A 10 0.30 -11.86 5.82
N ASP A 11 -0.79 -12.34 6.42
CA ASP A 11 -0.72 -13.29 7.53
C ASP A 11 -0.07 -14.61 7.11
N SER A 12 -0.28 -15.03 5.86
CA SER A 12 0.28 -16.26 5.32
C SER A 12 1.75 -16.13 4.92
N PHE A 13 2.21 -14.92 4.61
CA PHE A 13 3.55 -14.66 4.09
C PHE A 13 4.22 -13.47 4.78
N LYS A 14 4.18 -13.45 6.11
CA LYS A 14 4.68 -12.31 6.91
C LYS A 14 6.11 -11.90 6.60
N GLU A 15 6.97 -12.86 6.29
CA GLU A 15 8.37 -12.57 6.00
C GLU A 15 8.57 -11.77 4.71
N LEU A 16 7.69 -11.98 3.73
CA LEU A 16 7.76 -11.25 2.48
C LEU A 16 7.32 -9.80 2.63
N PHE A 17 6.38 -9.54 3.55
CA PHE A 17 5.83 -8.21 3.76
C PHE A 17 6.37 -7.63 5.06
N ASN A 18 7.70 -7.51 5.14
CA ASN A 18 8.40 -7.04 6.32
C ASN A 18 8.06 -5.59 6.63
N GLU A 19 7.49 -5.35 7.81
CA GLU A 19 7.05 -4.01 8.22
C GLU A 19 8.21 -3.04 8.42
N GLU A 20 9.36 -3.51 8.87
CA GLU A 20 10.52 -2.65 9.06
C GLU A 20 11.03 -2.08 7.73
N GLU A 21 11.03 -2.88 6.69
CA GLU A 21 11.38 -2.41 5.35
C GLU A 21 10.36 -1.40 4.83
N TRP A 22 9.08 -1.69 5.06
CA TRP A 22 7.99 -0.83 4.61
C TRP A 22 8.04 0.55 5.26
N ILE A 23 8.24 0.59 6.57
CA ILE A 23 8.30 1.83 7.34
C ILE A 23 9.39 2.78 6.80
N LYS A 24 10.49 2.24 6.31
CA LYS A 24 11.60 3.03 5.78
C LYS A 24 11.26 3.85 4.54
N PHE A 25 10.18 3.52 3.84
CA PHE A 25 9.75 4.31 2.68
C PHE A 25 9.17 5.66 3.11
N ASN A 26 8.63 5.75 4.30
CA ASN A 26 7.96 6.96 4.79
C ASN A 26 8.96 8.08 5.11
N ASN A 27 8.47 9.31 5.19
CA ASN A 27 9.27 10.43 5.65
C ASN A 27 9.78 10.16 7.06
N LYS A 28 10.98 10.67 7.36
CA LYS A 28 11.65 10.44 8.66
C LYS A 28 10.83 10.89 9.86
N ASN A 29 10.03 11.92 9.69
CA ASN A 29 9.23 12.48 10.77
C ASN A 29 7.86 11.85 10.93
N PHE A 30 7.51 10.92 10.04
CA PHE A 30 6.21 10.27 10.09
C PHE A 30 6.20 9.14 11.13
N LYS A 31 5.11 9.05 11.88
CA LYS A 31 4.83 7.94 12.79
C LYS A 31 3.42 7.44 12.59
N TYR A 32 3.27 6.12 12.49
CA TYR A 32 1.93 5.52 12.45
C TYR A 32 1.22 5.71 13.79
N ALA A 33 -0.10 5.61 13.78
CA ALA A 33 -0.94 5.85 14.96
C ALA A 33 -0.97 4.68 15.96
N ASP A 34 -0.17 3.66 15.77
CA ASP A 34 -0.02 2.46 16.61
C ASP A 34 -1.16 1.44 16.51
N CYS A 35 -2.36 1.84 16.14
CA CYS A 35 -3.45 0.87 15.91
C CYS A 35 -4.51 1.46 14.98
N SER A 36 -5.29 0.57 14.34
CA SER A 36 -6.31 0.97 13.37
C SER A 36 -7.45 1.78 13.96
N THR A 37 -7.65 1.72 15.28
CA THR A 37 -8.72 2.43 15.96
C THR A 37 -8.22 3.54 16.90
N CYS A 38 -6.92 3.85 16.89
CA CYS A 38 -6.32 4.79 17.83
C CYS A 38 -6.62 6.25 17.52
N THR A 39 -6.99 6.58 16.29
CA THR A 39 -7.33 7.95 15.93
C THR A 39 -8.72 8.00 15.30
N LYS A 40 -9.60 8.76 15.93
CA LYS A 40 -10.97 8.93 15.43
C LYS A 40 -11.05 9.78 14.16
N LYS A 41 -9.94 10.40 13.76
CA LYS A 41 -9.89 11.28 12.60
C LYS A 41 -9.47 10.58 11.32
N LEU A 42 -8.99 9.34 11.40
CA LEU A 42 -8.56 8.61 10.22
C LEU A 42 -9.76 8.06 9.45
N GLY A 43 -9.95 8.56 8.26
CA GLY A 43 -11.03 8.14 7.39
C GLY A 43 -10.53 7.51 6.11
N LEU A 44 -11.43 7.30 5.17
CA LEU A 44 -11.11 6.75 3.86
C LEU A 44 -10.89 7.86 2.83
N ASN A 45 -10.68 9.09 3.28
CA ASN A 45 -10.38 10.19 2.37
C ASN A 45 -9.12 9.87 1.58
N THR A 46 -9.22 10.05 0.28
CA THR A 46 -8.11 9.77 -0.59
C THR A 46 -7.03 10.82 -0.47
N TYR A 47 -5.86 10.42 -0.89
CA TYR A 47 -4.65 11.20 -0.93
C TYR A 47 -4.86 12.65 -1.41
N LYS A 48 -4.60 13.60 -0.54
CA LYS A 48 -4.58 15.02 -0.90
C LYS A 48 -3.46 15.79 -0.18
N ASN A 49 -3.18 15.43 1.05
CA ASN A 49 -2.28 16.21 1.92
C ASN A 49 -1.16 15.38 2.56
N THR A 50 -1.07 14.09 2.26
CA THR A 50 -0.12 13.21 2.93
C THR A 50 0.71 12.45 1.90
N SER A 51 1.99 12.76 1.80
CA SER A 51 2.89 12.05 0.88
C SER A 51 3.09 10.61 1.32
N GLY A 52 2.95 9.69 0.38
CA GLY A 52 3.23 8.28 0.61
C GLY A 52 2.05 7.44 1.05
N PHE A 53 0.85 8.00 1.10
CA PHE A 53 -0.36 7.28 1.54
C PHE A 53 -1.52 7.51 0.58
N PHE A 54 -2.26 6.45 0.28
CA PHE A 54 -3.46 6.58 -0.55
C PHE A 54 -4.65 7.13 0.22
N THR A 55 -4.73 6.81 1.52
CA THR A 55 -5.84 7.26 2.38
C THR A 55 -5.31 7.69 3.73
N GLU A 56 -6.12 8.45 4.47
CA GLU A 56 -5.78 8.80 5.85
C GLU A 56 -5.70 7.55 6.73
N TYR A 57 -6.55 6.56 6.46
CA TYR A 57 -6.56 5.30 7.21
C TYR A 57 -5.22 4.55 7.08
N SER A 58 -4.52 4.72 5.96
CA SER A 58 -3.20 4.14 5.75
C SER A 58 -2.18 4.59 6.80
N GLU A 59 -2.40 5.72 7.44
CA GLU A 59 -1.50 6.23 8.47
C GLU A 59 -1.67 5.55 9.82
N SER A 60 -2.62 4.63 9.96
CA SER A 60 -2.92 3.98 11.23
C SER A 60 -1.85 2.95 11.64
N THR A 61 -1.56 1.99 10.77
CA THR A 61 -0.52 0.98 11.01
C THR A 61 0.14 0.58 9.69
N PRO A 62 1.35 0.01 9.73
CA PRO A 62 1.98 -0.53 8.52
C PRO A 62 1.12 -1.56 7.81
N SER A 63 0.47 -2.45 8.56
CA SER A 63 -0.40 -3.48 7.99
C SER A 63 -1.58 -2.88 7.23
N GLU A 64 -2.23 -1.88 7.82
CA GLU A 64 -3.34 -1.19 7.17
C GLU A 64 -2.87 -0.39 5.96
N ASP A 65 -1.70 0.22 6.04
CA ASP A 65 -1.11 0.94 4.92
C ASP A 65 -0.86 0.00 3.73
N MET A 66 -0.28 -1.17 3.98
CA MET A 66 -0.09 -2.18 2.93
C MET A 66 -1.42 -2.62 2.33
N ALA A 67 -2.42 -2.87 3.16
CA ALA A 67 -3.73 -3.32 2.70
C ALA A 67 -4.44 -2.25 1.87
N GLU A 68 -4.36 -0.97 2.28
CA GLU A 68 -4.92 0.13 1.51
C GLU A 68 -4.18 0.33 0.20
N THR A 69 -2.86 0.21 0.21
CA THR A 69 -2.05 0.30 -1.01
C THR A 69 -2.41 -0.82 -1.98
N PHE A 70 -2.52 -2.04 -1.48
CA PHE A 70 -2.93 -3.19 -2.30
C PHE A 70 -4.32 -2.97 -2.91
N SER A 71 -5.26 -2.50 -2.10
CA SER A 71 -6.62 -2.24 -2.57
C SER A 71 -6.62 -1.23 -3.73
N HIS A 72 -5.82 -0.18 -3.63
CA HIS A 72 -5.71 0.81 -4.70
C HIS A 72 -5.03 0.25 -5.95
N ILE A 73 -4.01 -0.59 -5.77
CA ILE A 73 -3.39 -1.30 -6.91
C ILE A 73 -4.45 -2.09 -7.68
N MET A 74 -5.33 -2.78 -6.96
CA MET A 74 -6.33 -3.66 -7.56
C MET A 74 -7.55 -2.94 -8.13
N THR A 75 -7.83 -1.73 -7.67
CA THR A 75 -9.06 -1.02 -8.05
C THR A 75 -8.86 0.19 -8.96
N LEU A 76 -7.71 0.86 -8.88
CA LEU A 76 -7.42 1.99 -9.76
C LEU A 76 -7.09 1.50 -11.17
N SER A 77 -7.42 2.32 -12.17
CA SER A 77 -6.96 2.05 -13.52
C SER A 77 -5.43 2.16 -13.56
N PRO A 78 -4.74 1.43 -14.46
CA PRO A 78 -3.28 1.55 -14.59
C PRO A 78 -2.81 2.98 -14.82
N LYS A 79 -3.55 3.75 -15.60
CA LYS A 79 -3.25 5.15 -15.86
C LYS A 79 -3.28 5.99 -14.59
N LYS A 80 -4.33 5.80 -13.77
CA LYS A 80 -4.51 6.54 -12.53
C LYS A 80 -3.43 6.18 -11.52
N LEU A 81 -3.13 4.90 -11.39
CA LEU A 81 -2.07 4.45 -10.48
C LEU A 81 -0.72 5.01 -10.91
N LYS A 82 -0.43 5.03 -12.22
CA LYS A 82 0.80 5.61 -12.73
C LYS A 82 0.89 7.10 -12.39
N GLU A 83 -0.21 7.84 -12.51
CA GLU A 83 -0.23 9.25 -12.15
C GLU A 83 0.15 9.47 -10.69
N PHE A 84 -0.40 8.66 -9.77
CA PHE A 84 -0.03 8.75 -8.36
C PHE A 84 1.46 8.45 -8.14
N CYS A 85 1.97 7.41 -8.79
CA CYS A 85 3.37 7.03 -8.64
C CYS A 85 4.33 8.07 -9.24
N ASP A 86 3.94 8.71 -10.32
CA ASP A 86 4.75 9.75 -10.95
C ASP A 86 4.84 11.01 -10.07
N LEU A 87 3.80 11.28 -9.29
CA LEU A 87 3.74 12.45 -8.40
C LEU A 87 4.29 12.19 -7.01
N ASP A 88 4.44 10.94 -6.61
CA ASP A 88 4.80 10.59 -5.25
C ASP A 88 5.75 9.39 -5.22
N ASP A 89 7.03 9.65 -5.01
CA ASP A 89 8.07 8.64 -5.01
C ASP A 89 7.89 7.60 -3.89
N ILE A 90 7.31 8.01 -2.76
CA ILE A 90 7.06 7.10 -1.65
C ILE A 90 5.97 6.10 -2.05
N LEU A 91 4.89 6.58 -2.65
CA LEU A 91 3.83 5.70 -3.16
C LEU A 91 4.37 4.75 -4.23
N LYS A 92 5.22 5.26 -5.12
CA LYS A 92 5.85 4.43 -6.15
C LYS A 92 6.64 3.28 -5.51
N SER A 93 7.45 3.59 -4.51
CA SER A 93 8.24 2.57 -3.81
C SER A 93 7.36 1.53 -3.13
N LYS A 94 6.26 1.97 -2.51
CA LYS A 94 5.31 1.08 -1.86
C LYS A 94 4.60 0.17 -2.85
N VAL A 95 4.16 0.72 -3.97
CA VAL A 95 3.51 -0.06 -5.04
C VAL A 95 4.47 -1.11 -5.59
N GLU A 96 5.70 -0.73 -5.87
CA GLU A 96 6.72 -1.66 -6.37
C GLU A 96 7.04 -2.76 -5.36
N PHE A 97 7.15 -2.39 -4.08
CA PHE A 97 7.38 -3.36 -3.00
C PHE A 97 6.31 -4.45 -3.01
N LEU A 98 5.04 -4.07 -3.01
CA LEU A 98 3.94 -5.04 -3.01
C LEU A 98 3.90 -5.85 -4.31
N LYS A 99 4.05 -5.20 -5.44
CA LYS A 99 4.03 -5.85 -6.74
C LYS A 99 5.06 -6.97 -6.83
N TYR A 100 6.31 -6.69 -6.49
CA TYR A 100 7.38 -7.68 -6.60
C TYR A 100 7.22 -8.82 -5.61
N ARG A 101 6.73 -8.54 -4.41
CA ARG A 101 6.50 -9.60 -3.43
C ARG A 101 5.31 -10.48 -3.78
N LEU A 102 4.25 -9.91 -4.31
CA LEU A 102 3.12 -10.70 -4.80
C LEU A 102 3.54 -11.62 -5.94
N LEU A 103 4.40 -11.16 -6.84
CA LEU A 103 4.93 -11.99 -7.92
C LEU A 103 5.84 -13.11 -7.43
N LYS A 104 6.46 -12.96 -6.27
CA LYS A 104 7.22 -14.04 -5.63
C LYS A 104 6.33 -15.15 -5.11
N ILE A 105 5.14 -14.80 -4.63
CA ILE A 105 4.15 -15.78 -4.16
C ILE A 105 3.57 -16.54 -5.34
N TYR A 106 3.25 -15.82 -6.42
CA TYR A 106 2.64 -16.40 -7.60
C TYR A 106 3.08 -15.62 -8.84
N LYS A 107 3.88 -16.29 -9.69
CA LYS A 107 4.46 -15.66 -10.90
C LYS A 107 3.42 -15.06 -11.83
N ASN A 108 2.25 -15.67 -11.89
CA ASN A 108 1.17 -15.24 -12.78
C ASN A 108 0.13 -14.40 -12.07
N PHE A 109 0.48 -13.80 -10.93
CA PHE A 109 -0.42 -12.90 -10.22
C PHE A 109 -0.92 -11.84 -11.19
N GLU A 110 -2.24 -11.74 -11.33
CA GLU A 110 -2.84 -10.81 -12.27
C GLU A 110 -3.17 -9.49 -11.61
N PHE A 111 -2.52 -8.44 -12.12
CA PHE A 111 -2.85 -7.08 -11.76
C PHE A 111 -3.77 -6.49 -12.81
N PRO A 112 -4.61 -5.52 -12.47
CA PRO A 112 -5.42 -4.82 -13.46
C PRO A 112 -4.54 -4.20 -14.55
N GLY A 113 -4.90 -4.46 -15.81
CA GLY A 113 -4.19 -3.90 -16.95
C GLY A 113 -2.71 -4.29 -17.00
N ASP A 114 -1.88 -3.35 -17.44
CA ASP A 114 -0.44 -3.58 -17.68
C ASP A 114 0.43 -3.17 -16.50
N LEU A 115 -0.04 -3.30 -15.27
CA LEU A 115 0.76 -2.94 -14.09
C LEU A 115 2.09 -3.67 -14.01
N LYS A 116 2.21 -4.83 -14.64
CA LYS A 116 3.47 -5.57 -14.72
C LYS A 116 4.57 -4.79 -15.42
N LYS A 117 4.21 -3.77 -16.19
CA LYS A 117 5.15 -2.94 -16.96
C LYS A 117 5.53 -1.63 -16.26
N LEU A 118 5.01 -1.38 -15.10
CA LEU A 118 5.34 -0.16 -14.35
C LEU A 118 6.80 -0.13 -13.89
#